data_7dd296d2e1830eb964255e112b8f811e
#
_entry.id   7dd296d2e1830eb964255e112b8f811e
#
_cell.length_a   1.000
_cell.length_b   1.000
_cell.length_c   1.000
_cell.angle_alpha   90.00
_cell.angle_beta   90.00
_cell.angle_gamma   90.00
#
_symmetry.space_group_name_H-M   'P 1'
#
loop_
_entity.id
_entity.type
_entity.pdbx_description
1 polymer ?
#
loop_
_entity_poly.entity_id
_entity_poly.type
_entity_poly.pdbx_seq_one_letter_code
_entity_poly.pdbx_strand_id
1 'polypeptide(L)'
;GQYPFPRHTYAEIIRDLRMSNAGMIGFTIMFPEPDRFGGDEVFASWIKDNGILLAQDADADGRSKKAPYVGTAIFGTGEPLDWVIKYDGLVTNISQIEQEAWGVGLINAMPEIDNVTRRIPLLSQVNEELYPSFALETIRVLNDKPSYTVKVNDAGIEEIILRPFRITTDPNGSIWLNTNIEFYSYQYRVDELPDLQGKTVIVGLTAKGLGAQIPTPMGLIPAHRLQANAIQTIIDD
;
A
#
# COMPACT_ATOMS: atom_id res chain seq x y z
N GLY A 1 -19.87 2.31 -16.41
CA GLY A 1 -20.14 0.95 -15.97
C GLY A 1 -20.54 0.91 -14.50
N GLN A 2 -21.15 -0.17 -14.08
CA GLN A 2 -21.54 -0.37 -12.67
C GLN A 2 -20.38 -1.00 -11.88
N TYR A 3 -20.08 -0.47 -10.70
CA TYR A 3 -19.10 -1.08 -9.78
C TYR A 3 -19.72 -2.30 -9.08
N PRO A 4 -18.92 -3.38 -8.77
CA PRO A 4 -17.51 -3.54 -9.08
C PRO A 4 -17.27 -3.75 -10.59
N PHE A 5 -16.16 -3.18 -11.09
CA PHE A 5 -15.75 -3.37 -12.49
C PHE A 5 -15.26 -4.81 -12.71
N PRO A 6 -15.50 -5.39 -13.90
CA PRO A 6 -14.90 -6.67 -14.27
C PRO A 6 -13.36 -6.61 -14.22
N ARG A 7 -12.70 -7.72 -13.91
CA ARG A 7 -11.23 -7.80 -13.86
C ARG A 7 -10.55 -7.40 -15.18
N HIS A 8 -11.22 -7.62 -16.32
CA HIS A 8 -10.75 -7.15 -17.62
C HIS A 8 -10.49 -5.64 -17.65
N THR A 9 -11.31 -4.84 -16.97
CA THR A 9 -11.10 -3.39 -16.88
C THR A 9 -9.79 -3.04 -16.17
N TYR A 10 -9.44 -3.76 -15.11
CA TYR A 10 -8.17 -3.55 -14.40
C TYR A 10 -6.97 -4.03 -15.23
N ALA A 11 -7.13 -5.12 -15.98
CA ALA A 11 -6.13 -5.57 -16.96
C ALA A 11 -5.87 -4.50 -18.04
N GLU A 12 -6.93 -3.87 -18.58
CA GLU A 12 -6.81 -2.76 -19.52
C GLU A 12 -6.09 -1.55 -18.89
N ILE A 13 -6.37 -1.22 -17.62
CA ILE A 13 -5.65 -0.15 -16.90
C ILE A 13 -4.16 -0.45 -16.87
N ILE A 14 -3.74 -1.67 -16.53
CA ILE A 14 -2.32 -2.05 -16.52
C ILE A 14 -1.73 -1.87 -17.92
N ARG A 15 -2.40 -2.40 -18.96
CA ARG A 15 -1.96 -2.29 -20.34
C ARG A 15 -1.73 -0.82 -20.73
N ASP A 16 -2.72 0.03 -20.52
CA ASP A 16 -2.68 1.42 -20.94
C ASP A 16 -1.61 2.23 -20.19
N LEU A 17 -1.45 1.98 -18.88
CA LEU A 17 -0.38 2.58 -18.08
C LEU A 17 1.00 2.10 -18.56
N ARG A 18 1.15 0.82 -18.93
CA ARG A 18 2.42 0.30 -19.48
C ARG A 18 2.71 0.88 -20.87
N MET A 19 1.70 1.04 -21.71
CA MET A 19 1.85 1.73 -23.00
C MET A 19 2.27 3.19 -22.82
N SER A 20 1.92 3.82 -21.70
CA SER A 20 2.37 5.16 -21.30
C SER A 20 3.70 5.14 -20.52
N ASN A 21 4.45 4.05 -20.53
CA ASN A 21 5.77 3.87 -19.90
C ASN A 21 5.76 3.96 -18.35
N ALA A 22 4.66 3.70 -17.67
CA ALA A 22 4.63 3.69 -16.21
C ALA A 22 5.68 2.74 -15.63
N GLY A 23 6.46 3.19 -14.65
CA GLY A 23 7.53 2.41 -14.02
C GLY A 23 6.98 1.32 -13.09
N MET A 24 6.17 1.68 -12.13
CA MET A 24 5.50 0.79 -11.18
C MET A 24 4.04 1.19 -11.05
N ILE A 25 3.16 0.22 -10.83
CA ILE A 25 1.72 0.46 -10.67
C ILE A 25 1.26 -0.14 -9.35
N GLY A 26 0.69 0.69 -8.48
CA GLY A 26 0.14 0.27 -7.21
C GLY A 26 -1.38 0.37 -7.20
N PHE A 27 -2.07 -0.72 -6.90
CA PHE A 27 -3.53 -0.74 -6.72
C PHE A 27 -3.87 -0.62 -5.24
N THR A 28 -4.53 0.47 -4.86
CA THR A 28 -5.14 0.61 -3.51
C THR A 28 -6.57 0.04 -3.48
N ILE A 29 -6.86 -0.81 -4.44
CA ILE A 29 -8.11 -1.56 -4.59
C ILE A 29 -7.81 -3.01 -4.28
N MET A 30 -8.66 -3.63 -3.46
CA MET A 30 -8.52 -5.05 -3.10
C MET A 30 -9.44 -5.92 -3.95
N PHE A 31 -9.03 -7.16 -4.14
CA PHE A 31 -9.72 -8.17 -4.94
C PHE A 31 -9.97 -9.45 -4.11
N PRO A 32 -10.80 -9.36 -3.03
CA PRO A 32 -10.94 -10.44 -2.07
C PRO A 32 -11.84 -11.58 -2.56
N GLU A 33 -12.59 -11.36 -3.63
CA GLU A 33 -13.53 -12.33 -4.18
C GLU A 33 -13.26 -12.60 -5.65
N PRO A 34 -13.54 -13.80 -6.17
CA PRO A 34 -13.47 -14.10 -7.59
C PRO A 34 -14.36 -13.18 -8.43
N ASP A 35 -13.89 -12.86 -9.63
CA ASP A 35 -14.67 -12.07 -10.57
C ASP A 35 -15.88 -12.86 -11.10
N ARG A 36 -17.07 -12.36 -10.85
CA ARG A 36 -18.31 -12.95 -11.37
C ARG A 36 -18.38 -13.02 -12.92
N PHE A 37 -17.51 -12.31 -13.62
CA PHE A 37 -17.38 -12.30 -15.06
C PHE A 37 -16.22 -13.14 -15.59
N GLY A 38 -15.48 -13.84 -14.71
CA GLY A 38 -14.42 -14.79 -15.08
C GLY A 38 -13.12 -14.14 -15.55
N GLY A 39 -12.86 -12.88 -15.20
CA GLY A 39 -11.68 -12.14 -15.66
C GLY A 39 -10.41 -12.31 -14.82
N ASP A 40 -10.41 -13.11 -13.76
CA ASP A 40 -9.30 -13.21 -12.81
C ASP A 40 -8.01 -13.71 -13.46
N GLU A 41 -8.09 -14.72 -14.35
CA GLU A 41 -6.92 -15.27 -15.05
C GLU A 41 -6.27 -14.22 -15.97
N VAL A 42 -7.08 -13.46 -16.71
CA VAL A 42 -6.60 -12.39 -17.59
C VAL A 42 -5.93 -11.30 -16.76
N PHE A 43 -6.55 -10.90 -15.64
CA PHE A 43 -5.98 -9.88 -14.77
C PHE A 43 -4.68 -10.36 -14.12
N ALA A 44 -4.62 -11.60 -13.62
CA ALA A 44 -3.41 -12.20 -13.08
C ALA A 44 -2.28 -12.23 -14.11
N SER A 45 -2.57 -12.56 -15.36
CA SER A 45 -1.58 -12.55 -16.45
C SER A 45 -1.01 -11.15 -16.73
N TRP A 46 -1.81 -10.10 -16.56
CA TRP A 46 -1.34 -8.71 -16.66
C TRP A 46 -0.62 -8.20 -15.42
N ILE A 47 -0.87 -8.78 -14.24
CA ILE A 47 -0.09 -8.48 -13.02
C ILE A 47 1.31 -9.04 -13.13
N LYS A 48 1.43 -10.26 -13.66
CA LYS A 48 2.69 -10.97 -13.80
C LYS A 48 3.72 -10.14 -14.57
N ASP A 49 4.90 -9.99 -13.99
CA ASP A 49 6.06 -9.31 -14.57
C ASP A 49 5.85 -7.83 -14.96
N ASN A 50 4.72 -7.23 -14.54
CA ASN A 50 4.38 -5.84 -14.84
C ASN A 50 4.56 -4.87 -13.66
N GLY A 51 5.36 -5.21 -12.64
CA GLY A 51 5.67 -4.30 -11.55
C GLY A 51 4.43 -3.83 -10.80
N ILE A 52 3.54 -4.76 -10.46
CA ILE A 52 2.28 -4.45 -9.79
C ILE A 52 2.42 -4.66 -8.29
N LEU A 53 2.03 -3.65 -7.52
CA LEU A 53 1.82 -3.73 -6.08
C LEU A 53 0.33 -3.77 -5.77
N LEU A 54 -0.09 -4.66 -4.88
CA LEU A 54 -1.47 -4.79 -4.44
C LEU A 54 -1.65 -4.33 -3.00
N ALA A 55 -2.82 -3.81 -2.72
CA ALA A 55 -3.25 -3.50 -1.36
C ALA A 55 -3.83 -4.74 -0.67
N GLN A 56 -3.67 -4.79 0.64
CA GLN A 56 -4.45 -5.60 1.56
C GLN A 56 -4.86 -4.75 2.76
N ASP A 57 -5.84 -5.19 3.52
CA ASP A 57 -6.33 -4.48 4.69
C ASP A 57 -6.18 -5.35 5.94
N ALA A 58 -5.81 -4.74 7.06
CA ALA A 58 -5.81 -5.45 8.33
C ALA A 58 -7.23 -5.50 8.89
N ASP A 59 -7.68 -6.70 9.24
CA ASP A 59 -9.05 -7.01 9.60
C ASP A 59 -9.17 -7.33 11.10
N ALA A 60 -9.99 -6.58 11.81
CA ALA A 60 -10.30 -6.84 13.20
C ALA A 60 -11.11 -8.15 13.43
N ASP A 61 -11.77 -8.65 12.40
CA ASP A 61 -12.60 -9.86 12.48
C ASP A 61 -11.82 -11.18 12.28
N GLY A 62 -10.53 -11.11 12.04
CA GLY A 62 -9.66 -12.29 11.93
C GLY A 62 -9.93 -13.21 10.74
N ARG A 63 -10.40 -12.67 9.61
CA ARG A 63 -10.85 -13.47 8.46
C ARG A 63 -9.74 -14.22 7.73
N SER A 64 -8.51 -13.70 7.71
CA SER A 64 -7.38 -14.36 7.07
C SER A 64 -6.14 -14.32 7.96
N LYS A 65 -5.34 -15.38 7.90
CA LYS A 65 -4.10 -15.56 8.69
C LYS A 65 -2.92 -15.87 7.78
N LYS A 66 -2.83 -15.19 6.65
CA LYS A 66 -1.75 -15.39 5.71
C LYS A 66 -0.44 -14.81 6.28
N ALA A 67 0.68 -15.50 6.10
CA ALA A 67 2.00 -14.98 6.46
C ALA A 67 2.42 -13.79 5.57
N PRO A 68 3.26 -12.85 6.08
CA PRO A 68 3.80 -11.76 5.27
C PRO A 68 4.70 -12.29 4.15
N TYR A 69 4.73 -11.57 3.02
CA TYR A 69 5.58 -11.93 1.87
C TYR A 69 7.07 -11.76 2.15
N VAL A 70 7.42 -10.90 3.09
CA VAL A 70 8.79 -10.49 3.33
C VAL A 70 9.08 -10.58 4.82
N GLY A 71 10.17 -11.26 5.16
CA GLY A 71 10.67 -11.32 6.51
C GLY A 71 11.26 -9.98 6.97
N THR A 72 11.20 -9.75 8.27
CA THR A 72 11.75 -8.57 8.94
C THR A 72 13.00 -8.98 9.73
N ALA A 73 14.11 -8.27 9.50
CA ALA A 73 15.26 -8.36 10.38
C ALA A 73 15.09 -7.38 11.57
N ILE A 74 15.32 -7.86 12.78
CA ILE A 74 15.21 -7.03 13.99
C ILE A 74 16.61 -6.75 14.52
N PHE A 75 16.87 -5.50 14.89
CA PHE A 75 18.12 -5.05 15.46
C PHE A 75 17.86 -4.17 16.71
N GLY A 76 18.49 -4.49 17.82
CA GLY A 76 18.36 -3.75 19.07
C GLY A 76 17.98 -4.64 20.25
N THR A 77 17.44 -4.05 21.32
CA THR A 77 17.12 -4.72 22.59
C THR A 77 15.64 -4.93 22.83
N GLY A 78 14.78 -4.23 22.10
CA GLY A 78 13.32 -4.29 22.23
C GLY A 78 12.68 -5.32 21.30
N GLU A 79 11.39 -5.55 21.49
CA GLU A 79 10.53 -6.37 20.62
C GLU A 79 9.56 -5.45 19.85
N PRO A 80 9.67 -5.35 18.50
CA PRO A 80 8.82 -4.43 17.74
C PRO A 80 7.32 -4.74 17.83
N LEU A 81 6.96 -6.01 18.07
CA LEU A 81 5.57 -6.43 18.24
C LEU A 81 4.88 -5.82 19.47
N ASP A 82 5.64 -5.33 20.45
CA ASP A 82 5.08 -4.66 21.62
C ASP A 82 4.59 -3.24 21.31
N TRP A 83 5.07 -2.65 20.24
CA TRP A 83 4.88 -1.23 19.90
C TRP A 83 3.93 -0.96 18.74
N VAL A 84 3.89 -1.84 17.75
CA VAL A 84 3.07 -1.65 16.56
C VAL A 84 1.58 -1.89 16.81
N ILE A 85 0.74 -1.32 15.95
CA ILE A 85 -0.69 -1.56 15.98
C ILE A 85 -0.98 -3.03 15.68
N LYS A 86 -1.92 -3.62 16.43
CA LYS A 86 -2.28 -5.04 16.37
C LYS A 86 -3.65 -5.23 15.73
N TYR A 87 -3.73 -6.23 14.86
CA TYR A 87 -4.96 -6.67 14.20
C TYR A 87 -5.08 -8.20 14.28
N ASP A 88 -6.30 -8.69 14.26
CA ASP A 88 -6.60 -10.14 14.40
C ASP A 88 -6.50 -10.90 13.08
N GLY A 89 -6.53 -10.24 11.95
CA GLY A 89 -6.44 -10.88 10.63
C GLY A 89 -6.34 -9.91 9.47
N LEU A 90 -6.58 -10.42 8.27
CA LEU A 90 -6.44 -9.69 7.01
C LEU A 90 -7.65 -9.89 6.10
N VAL A 91 -7.95 -8.89 5.30
CA VAL A 91 -8.65 -9.01 4.02
C VAL A 91 -7.59 -9.02 2.92
N THR A 92 -7.44 -10.17 2.26
CA THR A 92 -6.42 -10.39 1.23
C THR A 92 -7.07 -10.46 -0.16
N ASN A 93 -6.27 -10.33 -1.20
CA ASN A 93 -6.72 -10.64 -2.55
C ASN A 93 -6.83 -12.16 -2.75
N ILE A 94 -7.59 -12.59 -3.77
CA ILE A 94 -7.60 -14.02 -4.14
C ILE A 94 -6.19 -14.46 -4.54
N SER A 95 -5.81 -15.68 -4.18
CA SER A 95 -4.45 -16.20 -4.38
C SER A 95 -3.98 -16.15 -5.82
N GLN A 96 -4.87 -16.40 -6.78
CA GLN A 96 -4.58 -16.37 -8.21
C GLN A 96 -4.06 -15.01 -8.69
N ILE A 97 -4.53 -13.91 -8.10
CA ILE A 97 -4.12 -12.54 -8.43
C ILE A 97 -2.88 -12.16 -7.62
N GLU A 98 -2.92 -12.45 -6.33
CA GLU A 98 -1.93 -11.96 -5.39
C GLU A 98 -0.54 -12.57 -5.58
N GLN A 99 -0.47 -13.86 -5.92
CA GLN A 99 0.81 -14.55 -6.13
C GLN A 99 1.63 -14.01 -7.32
N GLU A 100 1.00 -13.30 -8.25
CA GLU A 100 1.66 -12.70 -9.41
C GLU A 100 2.14 -11.25 -9.12
N ALA A 101 1.75 -10.66 -7.98
CA ALA A 101 2.15 -9.32 -7.61
C ALA A 101 3.62 -9.27 -7.13
N TRP A 102 4.29 -8.14 -7.38
CA TRP A 102 5.64 -7.90 -6.90
C TRP A 102 5.70 -7.64 -5.40
N GLY A 103 4.59 -7.23 -4.82
CA GLY A 103 4.45 -7.01 -3.39
C GLY A 103 3.00 -6.75 -2.99
N VAL A 104 2.73 -6.89 -1.69
CA VAL A 104 1.42 -6.64 -1.08
C VAL A 104 1.61 -5.88 0.22
N GLY A 105 0.92 -4.76 0.38
CA GLY A 105 1.07 -3.92 1.57
C GLY A 105 -0.25 -3.47 2.17
N LEU A 106 -0.24 -3.20 3.49
CA LEU A 106 -1.39 -2.73 4.25
C LEU A 106 -1.75 -1.30 3.89
N ILE A 107 -3.02 -1.02 3.61
CA ILE A 107 -3.53 0.33 3.35
C ILE A 107 -4.13 1.00 4.58
N ASN A 108 -4.06 0.37 5.74
CA ASN A 108 -4.62 0.87 6.97
C ASN A 108 -4.03 2.22 7.36
N ALA A 109 -4.90 3.11 7.81
CA ALA A 109 -4.56 4.38 8.41
C ALA A 109 -5.31 4.53 9.73
N MET A 110 -4.65 5.05 10.75
CA MET A 110 -5.29 5.33 12.03
C MET A 110 -5.47 6.84 12.21
N PRO A 111 -6.72 7.33 12.28
CA PRO A 111 -6.94 8.70 12.70
C PRO A 111 -6.56 8.89 14.16
N GLU A 112 -6.12 10.09 14.52
CA GLU A 112 -5.89 10.47 15.89
C GLU A 112 -7.22 10.71 16.64
N ILE A 113 -7.14 11.04 17.93
CA ILE A 113 -8.32 11.21 18.79
C ILE A 113 -9.30 12.30 18.28
N ASP A 114 -8.83 13.25 17.48
CA ASP A 114 -9.62 14.29 16.83
C ASP A 114 -10.16 13.86 15.44
N ASN A 115 -10.03 12.58 15.12
CA ASN A 115 -10.41 11.96 13.84
C ASN A 115 -9.65 12.52 12.62
N VAL A 116 -8.47 13.08 12.81
CA VAL A 116 -7.59 13.58 11.74
C VAL A 116 -6.39 12.66 11.59
N THR A 117 -6.12 12.22 10.37
CA THR A 117 -4.96 11.36 10.07
C THR A 117 -3.75 12.22 9.75
N ARG A 118 -2.74 12.17 10.62
CA ARG A 118 -1.46 12.89 10.46
C ARG A 118 -0.29 11.96 10.26
N ARG A 119 -0.45 10.71 10.68
CA ARG A 119 0.59 9.67 10.63
C ARG A 119 0.05 8.42 9.97
N ILE A 120 0.96 7.63 9.43
CA ILE A 120 0.65 6.31 8.91
C ILE A 120 1.61 5.28 9.52
N PRO A 121 1.11 4.14 10.01
CA PRO A 121 1.98 3.07 10.45
C PRO A 121 2.73 2.49 9.24
N LEU A 122 4.04 2.35 9.34
CA LEU A 122 4.83 1.65 8.33
C LEU A 122 4.81 0.14 8.52
N LEU A 123 4.60 -0.29 9.77
CA LEU A 123 4.47 -1.69 10.17
C LEU A 123 3.25 -1.85 11.06
N SER A 124 2.60 -2.99 10.94
CA SER A 124 1.54 -3.42 11.85
C SER A 124 1.69 -4.90 12.15
N GLN A 125 1.19 -5.32 13.31
CA GLN A 125 1.15 -6.74 13.69
C GLN A 125 -0.15 -7.36 13.21
N VAL A 126 -0.04 -8.52 12.57
CA VAL A 126 -1.16 -9.44 12.36
C VAL A 126 -0.69 -10.85 12.72
N ASN A 127 -1.41 -11.54 13.59
CA ASN A 127 -1.06 -12.91 14.02
C ASN A 127 0.40 -13.10 14.46
N GLU A 128 0.92 -12.17 15.26
CA GLU A 128 2.31 -12.21 15.77
C GLU A 128 3.41 -12.02 14.71
N GLU A 129 3.05 -11.56 13.51
CA GLU A 129 3.95 -11.26 12.41
C GLU A 129 3.88 -9.77 12.04
N LEU A 130 4.99 -9.21 11.57
CA LEU A 130 5.07 -7.83 11.08
C LEU A 130 4.70 -7.75 9.61
N TYR A 131 3.75 -6.87 9.30
CA TYR A 131 3.29 -6.60 7.93
C TYR A 131 3.63 -5.17 7.53
N PRO A 132 4.24 -4.97 6.35
CA PRO A 132 4.53 -3.64 5.84
C PRO A 132 3.27 -2.92 5.39
N SER A 133 3.26 -1.59 5.56
CA SER A 133 2.29 -0.74 4.88
C SER A 133 2.51 -0.78 3.36
N PHE A 134 1.48 -0.38 2.62
CA PHE A 134 1.56 -0.23 1.17
C PHE A 134 2.69 0.73 0.76
N ALA A 135 2.89 1.81 1.52
CA ALA A 135 3.96 2.76 1.25
C ALA A 135 5.35 2.14 1.46
N LEU A 136 5.60 1.45 2.58
CA LEU A 136 6.88 0.81 2.84
C LEU A 136 7.17 -0.30 1.82
N GLU A 137 6.16 -1.10 1.47
CA GLU A 137 6.29 -2.16 0.46
C GLU A 137 6.57 -1.59 -0.93
N THR A 138 5.97 -0.44 -1.28
CA THR A 138 6.30 0.28 -2.52
C THR A 138 7.78 0.63 -2.59
N ILE A 139 8.33 1.22 -1.53
CA ILE A 139 9.75 1.58 -1.47
C ILE A 139 10.64 0.34 -1.55
N ARG A 140 10.25 -0.77 -0.88
CA ARG A 140 10.99 -2.04 -0.94
C ARG A 140 11.08 -2.56 -2.37
N VAL A 141 9.98 -2.63 -3.07
CA VAL A 141 9.92 -3.13 -4.45
C VAL A 141 10.68 -2.24 -5.41
N LEU A 142 10.57 -0.91 -5.28
CA LEU A 142 11.33 0.04 -6.10
C LEU A 142 12.86 -0.07 -5.92
N ASN A 143 13.32 -0.60 -4.79
CA ASN A 143 14.74 -0.76 -4.48
C ASN A 143 15.26 -2.20 -4.60
N ASP A 144 14.49 -3.10 -5.18
CA ASP A 144 14.86 -4.52 -5.34
C ASP A 144 15.38 -5.16 -4.03
N LYS A 145 14.79 -4.78 -2.89
CA LYS A 145 15.23 -5.27 -1.59
C LYS A 145 14.43 -6.48 -1.12
N PRO A 146 15.09 -7.53 -0.68
CA PRO A 146 14.41 -8.74 -0.22
C PRO A 146 13.74 -8.56 1.15
N SER A 147 14.30 -7.69 2.01
CA SER A 147 13.83 -7.47 3.38
C SER A 147 14.16 -6.07 3.88
N TYR A 148 13.54 -5.68 4.97
CA TYR A 148 13.85 -4.46 5.71
C TYR A 148 14.28 -4.79 7.13
N THR A 149 15.00 -3.86 7.78
CA THR A 149 15.46 -4.00 9.16
C THR A 149 14.72 -3.01 10.05
N VAL A 150 14.18 -3.49 11.16
CA VAL A 150 13.59 -2.66 12.21
C VAL A 150 14.61 -2.49 13.33
N LYS A 151 14.96 -1.25 13.63
CA LYS A 151 15.75 -0.91 14.80
C LYS A 151 14.82 -0.53 15.94
N VAL A 152 14.95 -1.24 17.05
CA VAL A 152 14.06 -1.13 18.21
C VAL A 152 14.84 -1.14 19.50
N ASN A 153 14.39 -0.38 20.49
CA ASN A 153 14.91 -0.37 21.86
C ASN A 153 13.77 -0.45 22.88
N ASP A 154 14.10 -0.28 24.17
CA ASP A 154 13.13 -0.35 25.26
C ASP A 154 12.12 0.83 25.28
N ALA A 155 12.29 1.84 24.42
CA ALA A 155 11.40 2.99 24.28
C ALA A 155 10.56 2.92 22.99
N GLY A 156 10.76 1.91 22.13
CA GLY A 156 10.00 1.70 20.90
C GLY A 156 10.85 1.53 19.65
N ILE A 157 10.19 1.60 18.50
CA ILE A 157 10.84 1.55 17.20
C ILE A 157 11.52 2.90 16.95
N GLU A 158 12.81 2.86 16.59
CA GLU A 158 13.59 4.07 16.28
C GLU A 158 13.58 4.38 14.79
N GLU A 159 13.85 3.36 13.98
CA GLU A 159 13.93 3.51 12.53
C GLU A 159 13.63 2.21 11.80
N ILE A 160 13.18 2.34 10.56
CA ILE A 160 13.06 1.24 9.60
C ILE A 160 14.09 1.49 8.50
N ILE A 161 14.97 0.50 8.30
CA ILE A 161 16.09 0.61 7.36
C ILE A 161 15.79 -0.21 6.12
N LEU A 162 15.71 0.47 4.99
CA LEU A 162 15.57 -0.09 3.67
C LEU A 162 16.52 0.66 2.73
N ARG A 163 17.80 0.28 2.76
CA ARG A 163 18.86 1.06 2.09
C ARG A 163 18.52 1.39 0.62
N PRO A 164 18.73 2.65 0.18
CA PRO A 164 19.46 3.71 0.91
C PRO A 164 18.65 4.40 2.00
N PHE A 165 17.35 4.17 2.11
CA PHE A 165 16.46 4.84 3.06
C PHE A 165 16.70 4.39 4.49
N ARG A 166 16.67 5.36 5.41
CA ARG A 166 16.68 5.17 6.87
C ARG A 166 15.52 6.00 7.44
N ILE A 167 14.38 5.38 7.59
CA ILE A 167 13.13 6.05 7.91
C ILE A 167 13.00 6.16 9.42
N THR A 168 13.12 7.36 9.96
CA THR A 168 12.88 7.63 11.39
C THR A 168 11.39 7.53 11.68
N THR A 169 11.02 6.82 12.74
CA THR A 169 9.61 6.61 13.12
C THR A 169 9.33 7.15 14.51
N ASP A 170 8.05 7.29 14.85
CA ASP A 170 7.64 7.35 16.24
C ASP A 170 7.80 5.96 16.91
N PRO A 171 7.68 5.86 18.24
CA PRO A 171 7.83 4.58 18.93
C PRO A 171 6.92 3.45 18.43
N ASN A 172 5.81 3.77 17.79
CA ASN A 172 4.86 2.81 17.24
C ASN A 172 5.14 2.43 15.77
N GLY A 173 6.27 2.87 15.22
CA GLY A 173 6.65 2.58 13.84
C GLY A 173 5.87 3.36 12.79
N SER A 174 5.32 4.54 13.16
CA SER A 174 4.59 5.42 12.26
C SER A 174 5.44 6.62 11.83
N ILE A 175 5.13 7.17 10.66
CA ILE A 175 5.72 8.42 10.15
C ILE A 175 4.69 9.53 10.08
N TRP A 176 5.16 10.77 10.25
CA TRP A 176 4.37 11.96 9.99
C TRP A 176 4.23 12.18 8.49
N LEU A 177 3.00 12.43 8.03
CA LEU A 177 2.72 12.62 6.61
C LEU A 177 2.94 14.07 6.19
N ASN A 178 3.69 14.27 5.12
CA ASN A 178 3.64 15.52 4.38
C ASN A 178 2.41 15.51 3.47
N THR A 179 1.35 16.19 3.89
CA THR A 179 0.09 16.26 3.13
C THR A 179 0.05 17.43 2.13
N ASN A 180 1.09 18.28 2.08
CA ASN A 180 1.19 19.42 1.15
C ASN A 180 1.74 19.04 -0.24
N ILE A 181 1.94 17.76 -0.51
CA ILE A 181 2.48 17.29 -1.77
C ILE A 181 1.38 17.34 -2.84
N GLU A 182 1.70 17.95 -3.97
CA GLU A 182 0.83 17.96 -5.13
C GLU A 182 1.14 16.77 -6.04
N PHE A 183 0.11 16.07 -6.48
CA PHE A 183 0.22 14.97 -7.42
C PHE A 183 -0.61 15.27 -8.67
N TYR A 184 -0.08 14.86 -9.82
CA TYR A 184 -0.88 14.78 -11.03
C TYR A 184 -1.92 13.67 -10.87
N SER A 185 -3.16 13.95 -11.25
CA SER A 185 -4.26 13.00 -11.17
C SER A 185 -4.97 12.92 -12.51
N TYR A 186 -5.20 11.71 -12.97
CA TYR A 186 -5.86 11.42 -14.25
C TYR A 186 -7.07 10.52 -13.99
N GLN A 187 -8.18 10.84 -14.63
CA GLN A 187 -9.37 10.00 -14.60
C GLN A 187 -9.33 9.03 -15.76
N TYR A 188 -9.23 7.74 -15.46
CA TYR A 188 -9.13 6.69 -16.47
C TYR A 188 -10.30 6.75 -17.48
N ARG A 189 -10.00 6.67 -18.77
CA ARG A 189 -10.93 6.81 -19.92
C ARG A 189 -11.60 8.18 -20.08
N VAL A 190 -11.17 9.19 -19.32
CA VAL A 190 -11.62 10.58 -19.47
C VAL A 190 -10.46 11.45 -19.88
N ASP A 191 -9.35 11.34 -19.15
CA ASP A 191 -8.14 12.10 -19.43
C ASP A 191 -7.20 11.29 -20.33
N GLU A 192 -6.43 11.99 -21.17
CA GLU A 192 -5.34 11.42 -21.92
C GLU A 192 -4.14 11.17 -20.95
N LEU A 193 -3.58 9.97 -21.01
CA LEU A 193 -2.42 9.64 -20.17
C LEU A 193 -1.14 10.24 -20.80
N PRO A 194 -0.35 10.98 -20.03
CA PRO A 194 0.94 11.48 -20.51
C PRO A 194 1.99 10.37 -20.56
N ASP A 195 3.21 10.69 -20.98
CA ASP A 195 4.35 9.82 -20.77
C ASP A 195 4.65 9.70 -19.26
N LEU A 196 4.57 8.48 -18.75
CA LEU A 196 4.75 8.13 -17.33
C LEU A 196 6.12 7.48 -17.07
N GLN A 197 7.10 7.67 -17.96
CA GLN A 197 8.42 7.05 -17.83
C GLN A 197 9.05 7.31 -16.45
N GLY A 198 9.39 6.22 -15.77
CA GLY A 198 9.99 6.24 -14.43
C GLY A 198 9.07 6.68 -13.30
N LYS A 199 7.77 6.85 -13.57
CA LYS A 199 6.78 7.22 -12.54
C LYS A 199 6.17 6.00 -11.89
N THR A 200 5.93 6.10 -10.59
CA THR A 200 5.05 5.20 -9.86
C THR A 200 3.61 5.74 -9.95
N VAL A 201 2.70 4.91 -10.40
CA VAL A 201 1.29 5.28 -10.56
C VAL A 201 0.44 4.57 -9.51
N ILE A 202 -0.33 5.32 -8.72
CA ILE A 202 -1.24 4.76 -7.74
C ILE A 202 -2.67 4.80 -8.29
N VAL A 203 -3.26 3.63 -8.42
CA VAL A 203 -4.64 3.44 -8.92
C VAL A 203 -5.59 3.30 -7.75
N GLY A 204 -6.62 4.14 -7.70
CA GLY A 204 -7.62 4.14 -6.64
C GLY A 204 -9.01 4.53 -7.11
N LEU A 205 -9.99 4.40 -6.23
CA LEU A 205 -11.38 4.76 -6.48
C LEU A 205 -11.67 6.17 -5.98
N THR A 206 -12.24 7.01 -6.84
CA THR A 206 -12.63 8.40 -6.51
C THR A 206 -14.12 8.65 -6.56
N ALA A 207 -14.91 7.71 -7.09
CA ALA A 207 -16.35 7.86 -7.21
C ALA A 207 -17.01 7.98 -5.82
N LYS A 208 -17.97 8.89 -5.69
CA LYS A 208 -18.71 9.08 -4.44
C LYS A 208 -19.35 7.77 -3.98
N GLY A 209 -19.13 7.42 -2.71
CA GLY A 209 -19.66 6.20 -2.09
C GLY A 209 -18.86 4.92 -2.36
N LEU A 210 -17.80 4.98 -3.18
CA LEU A 210 -16.93 3.83 -3.45
C LEU A 210 -15.53 3.98 -2.84
N GLY A 211 -14.94 5.18 -2.91
CA GLY A 211 -13.64 5.47 -2.35
C GLY A 211 -13.74 6.09 -0.95
N ALA A 212 -12.93 5.60 -0.02
CA ALA A 212 -12.81 6.20 1.30
C ALA A 212 -12.20 7.61 1.18
N GLN A 213 -12.76 8.55 1.94
CA GLN A 213 -12.22 9.89 2.11
C GLN A 213 -11.62 9.98 3.51
N ILE A 214 -10.37 10.35 3.59
CA ILE A 214 -9.59 10.37 4.83
C ILE A 214 -9.43 11.81 5.30
N PRO A 215 -9.87 12.17 6.52
CA PRO A 215 -9.62 13.47 7.11
C PRO A 215 -8.11 13.65 7.37
N THR A 216 -7.55 14.74 6.85
CA THR A 216 -6.17 15.16 7.09
C THR A 216 -6.12 16.64 7.49
N PRO A 217 -4.98 17.17 7.95
CA PRO A 217 -4.85 18.61 8.24
C PRO A 217 -5.17 19.51 7.05
N MET A 218 -5.05 19.00 5.81
CA MET A 218 -5.36 19.72 4.57
C MET A 218 -6.80 19.49 4.07
N GLY A 219 -7.64 18.82 4.87
CA GLY A 219 -9.01 18.46 4.52
C GLY A 219 -9.17 16.99 4.15
N LEU A 220 -10.30 16.68 3.49
CA LEU A 220 -10.60 15.31 3.06
C LEU A 220 -9.83 14.97 1.79
N ILE A 221 -9.06 13.87 1.82
CA ILE A 221 -8.36 13.35 0.65
C ILE A 221 -8.77 11.89 0.37
N PRO A 222 -8.74 11.46 -0.89
CA PRO A 222 -8.98 10.05 -1.23
C PRO A 222 -7.91 9.13 -0.62
N ALA A 223 -8.30 7.91 -0.22
CA ALA A 223 -7.40 6.95 0.44
C ALA A 223 -6.13 6.64 -0.38
N HIS A 224 -6.23 6.53 -1.71
CA HIS A 224 -5.06 6.31 -2.57
C HIS A 224 -4.07 7.49 -2.54
N ARG A 225 -4.56 8.74 -2.38
CA ARG A 225 -3.71 9.92 -2.22
C ARG A 225 -2.96 9.90 -0.88
N LEU A 226 -3.58 9.36 0.18
CA LEU A 226 -2.90 9.18 1.46
C LEU A 226 -1.68 8.25 1.30
N GLN A 227 -1.83 7.13 0.56
CA GLN A 227 -0.72 6.22 0.28
C GLN A 227 0.37 6.89 -0.58
N ALA A 228 -0.02 7.68 -1.58
CA ALA A 228 0.93 8.45 -2.38
C ALA A 228 1.70 9.47 -1.52
N ASN A 229 1.02 10.17 -0.60
CA ASN A 229 1.68 11.07 0.36
C ASN A 229 2.70 10.32 1.24
N ALA A 230 2.35 9.12 1.73
CA ALA A 230 3.25 8.33 2.55
C ALA A 230 4.51 7.88 1.78
N ILE A 231 4.34 7.42 0.54
CA ILE A 231 5.44 7.03 -0.35
C ILE A 231 6.36 8.23 -0.58
N GLN A 232 5.81 9.38 -0.97
CA GLN A 232 6.60 10.57 -1.25
C GLN A 232 7.27 11.14 0.01
N THR A 233 6.60 11.06 1.17
CA THR A 233 7.22 11.45 2.45
C THR A 233 8.48 10.63 2.73
N ILE A 234 8.45 9.31 2.48
CA ILE A 234 9.63 8.45 2.66
C ILE A 234 10.75 8.78 1.66
N ILE A 235 10.40 9.18 0.44
CA ILE A 235 11.38 9.51 -0.60
C ILE A 235 12.07 10.85 -0.31
N ASP A 236 11.34 11.79 0.29
CA ASP A 236 11.82 13.15 0.56
C ASP A 236 12.60 13.27 1.89
N ASP A 237 12.54 12.25 2.78
CA ASP A 237 13.22 12.21 4.09
C ASP A 237 14.68 11.76 3.93
#